data_388528635e9bcf5599010c19bd6b5c51
#
_entry.id   388528635e9bcf5599010c19bd6b5c51
#
_cell.length_a   1.000
_cell.length_b   1.000
_cell.length_c   1.000
_cell.angle_alpha   90.00
_cell.angle_beta   90.00
_cell.angle_gamma   90.00
#
_symmetry.space_group_name_H-M   'P 1'
#
loop_
_entity.id
_entity.type
_entity.pdbx_description
1 polymer ?
#
loop_
_entity_poly.entity_id
_entity_poly.type
_entity_poly.pdbx_seq_one_letter_code
_entity_poly.pdbx_strand_id
1 'polypeptide(L)'
;AKPEQVCTYLVGSMAAGTLFSTAVLLLLYVRKREPCRGKCSLSFGTYIRLAVPVAFGGCLTAALSTANDTLIPMTLRQFGDSTSRALQQFGTFEGIVIPVLFFPSTILCALSGILIPEVARANAAGNRERVCRLTERVIELTLIFAVLISAVLLKYGGVIGRCMDGGELSGRMIRILAPVVPFIYLEIVLEALIKGMGKQNFSSLNYLAEYVIRICVVLICIPLFGFYGIVASYYTSNVFGNCNRLRMAVKTANLRFRFGKLIGKPVFAVGFAFAAASLPEHFCPQLRETPLGIAVFLGIALSLYGLVFRLLRERRDITRGVPVRAVSAACASGDDGCVPFHFRRVHGRDCG
;
A
#
# COMPACT_ATOMS: atom_id res chain seq x y z
N ALA A 1 36.59 -6.36 3.75
CA ALA A 1 36.05 -7.44 2.89
C ALA A 1 35.92 -6.89 1.47
N LYS A 2 36.28 -7.67 0.47
CA LYS A 2 36.07 -7.26 -0.93
C LYS A 2 34.57 -7.11 -1.19
N PRO A 3 34.11 -6.08 -1.94
CA PRO A 3 32.67 -5.83 -2.15
C PRO A 3 31.91 -7.04 -2.72
N GLU A 4 32.57 -7.84 -3.55
CA GLU A 4 32.01 -9.09 -4.10
C GLU A 4 31.67 -10.14 -3.00
N GLN A 5 32.52 -10.24 -1.97
CA GLN A 5 32.26 -11.15 -0.84
C GLN A 5 31.08 -10.68 0.00
N VAL A 6 30.93 -9.37 0.20
CA VAL A 6 29.80 -8.82 0.94
C VAL A 6 28.48 -9.11 0.23
N CYS A 7 28.42 -8.92 -1.08
CA CYS A 7 27.25 -9.27 -1.88
C CYS A 7 26.92 -10.77 -1.80
N THR A 8 27.93 -11.64 -1.88
CA THR A 8 27.74 -13.10 -1.78
C THR A 8 27.18 -13.50 -0.41
N TYR A 9 27.71 -12.93 0.68
CA TYR A 9 27.19 -13.19 2.02
C TYR A 9 25.77 -12.66 2.23
N LEU A 10 25.43 -11.49 1.68
CA LEU A 10 24.08 -10.93 1.73
C LEU A 10 23.06 -11.84 1.01
N VAL A 11 23.34 -12.22 -0.22
CA VAL A 11 22.47 -13.09 -1.00
C VAL A 11 22.36 -14.47 -0.33
N GLY A 12 23.48 -15.01 0.16
CA GLY A 12 23.50 -16.29 0.88
C GLY A 12 22.67 -16.25 2.15
N SER A 13 22.75 -15.18 2.95
CA SER A 13 21.97 -15.02 4.18
C SER A 13 20.46 -14.89 3.89
N MET A 14 20.08 -14.19 2.84
CA MET A 14 18.66 -14.08 2.41
C MET A 14 18.11 -15.44 1.96
N ALA A 15 18.89 -16.20 1.17
CA ALA A 15 18.51 -17.54 0.75
C ALA A 15 18.37 -18.50 1.94
N ALA A 16 19.33 -18.49 2.85
CA ALA A 16 19.29 -19.29 4.07
C ALA A 16 18.09 -18.93 4.97
N GLY A 17 17.77 -17.64 5.11
CA GLY A 17 16.60 -17.17 5.87
C GLY A 17 15.29 -17.67 5.25
N THR A 18 15.18 -17.62 3.92
CA THR A 18 13.99 -18.12 3.20
C THR A 18 13.83 -19.63 3.35
N LEU A 19 14.91 -20.40 3.23
CA LEU A 19 14.91 -21.85 3.46
C LEU A 19 14.52 -22.20 4.90
N PHE A 20 15.09 -21.51 5.88
CA PHE A 20 14.76 -21.69 7.29
C PHE A 20 13.27 -21.40 7.56
N SER A 21 12.76 -20.28 7.08
CA SER A 21 11.34 -19.92 7.21
C SER A 21 10.42 -20.98 6.60
N THR A 22 10.76 -21.46 5.40
CA THR A 22 10.01 -22.51 4.72
C THR A 22 10.02 -23.83 5.51
N ALA A 23 11.19 -24.21 6.04
CA ALA A 23 11.33 -25.41 6.88
C ALA A 23 10.50 -25.32 8.16
N VAL A 24 10.50 -24.17 8.84
CA VAL A 24 9.68 -23.93 10.05
C VAL A 24 8.20 -24.01 9.73
N LEU A 25 7.75 -23.37 8.64
CA LEU A 25 6.35 -23.42 8.22
C LEU A 25 5.91 -24.84 7.86
N LEU A 26 6.76 -25.59 7.17
CA LEU A 26 6.52 -26.99 6.84
C LEU A 26 6.41 -27.86 8.11
N LEU A 27 7.31 -27.66 9.06
CA LEU A 27 7.30 -28.38 10.34
C LEU A 27 6.01 -28.07 11.13
N LEU A 28 5.62 -26.81 11.20
CA LEU A 28 4.36 -26.38 11.86
C LEU A 28 3.14 -26.95 11.15
N TYR A 29 3.13 -26.98 9.83
CA TYR A 29 2.06 -27.58 9.04
C TYR A 29 1.94 -29.06 9.32
N VAL A 30 3.05 -29.81 9.28
CA VAL A 30 3.06 -31.25 9.57
C VAL A 30 2.60 -31.54 11.01
N ARG A 31 3.01 -30.72 11.98
CA ARG A 31 2.61 -30.86 13.41
C ARG A 31 1.13 -30.54 13.65
N LYS A 32 0.58 -29.55 12.96
CA LYS A 32 -0.81 -29.10 13.12
C LYS A 32 -1.78 -29.70 12.11
N ARG A 33 -1.29 -30.61 11.26
CA ARG A 33 -2.11 -31.26 10.23
C ARG A 33 -3.20 -32.10 10.88
N GLU A 34 -4.42 -31.62 10.83
CA GLU A 34 -5.59 -32.43 11.18
C GLU A 34 -5.81 -33.50 10.10
N PRO A 35 -6.05 -34.75 10.49
CA PRO A 35 -6.33 -35.80 9.52
C PRO A 35 -7.61 -35.46 8.75
N CYS A 36 -7.48 -35.15 7.47
CA CYS A 36 -8.63 -34.94 6.57
C CYS A 36 -9.48 -36.24 6.54
N ARG A 37 -10.62 -36.23 7.21
CA ARG A 37 -11.59 -37.34 7.19
C ARG A 37 -12.47 -37.39 5.92
N GLY A 38 -12.25 -36.53 4.96
CA GLY A 38 -13.04 -36.44 3.72
C GLY A 38 -12.19 -36.71 2.47
N LYS A 39 -12.79 -37.30 1.43
CA LYS A 39 -12.18 -37.37 0.12
C LYS A 39 -11.97 -35.95 -0.41
N CYS A 40 -10.72 -35.59 -0.73
CA CYS A 40 -10.41 -34.33 -1.38
C CYS A 40 -11.11 -34.29 -2.75
N SER A 41 -12.11 -33.44 -2.91
CA SER A 41 -12.88 -33.31 -4.15
C SER A 41 -12.12 -32.54 -5.24
N LEU A 42 -11.00 -31.91 -4.90
CA LEU A 42 -10.18 -31.17 -5.86
C LEU A 42 -9.22 -32.12 -6.57
N SER A 43 -9.43 -32.30 -7.88
CA SER A 43 -8.50 -33.00 -8.75
C SER A 43 -7.16 -32.21 -8.81
N PHE A 44 -6.05 -32.95 -8.84
CA PHE A 44 -4.71 -32.36 -9.01
C PHE A 44 -4.62 -31.48 -10.26
N GLY A 45 -5.30 -31.86 -11.36
CA GLY A 45 -5.41 -31.02 -12.56
C GLY A 45 -6.09 -29.68 -12.34
N THR A 46 -7.12 -29.63 -11.48
CA THR A 46 -7.79 -28.37 -11.12
C THR A 46 -6.87 -27.46 -10.29
N TYR A 47 -6.10 -28.06 -9.37
CA TYR A 47 -5.10 -27.33 -8.58
C TYR A 47 -4.02 -26.71 -9.47
N ILE A 48 -3.43 -27.47 -10.40
CA ILE A 48 -2.42 -26.97 -11.33
C ILE A 48 -2.99 -25.86 -12.21
N ARG A 49 -4.19 -26.04 -12.76
CA ARG A 49 -4.85 -25.02 -13.59
C ARG A 49 -5.07 -23.70 -12.85
N LEU A 50 -5.23 -23.74 -11.54
CA LEU A 50 -5.39 -22.54 -10.70
C LEU A 50 -4.03 -21.95 -10.29
N ALA A 51 -3.06 -22.79 -9.92
CA ALA A 51 -1.77 -22.37 -9.39
C ALA A 51 -0.80 -21.83 -10.45
N VAL A 52 -0.75 -22.48 -11.63
CA VAL A 52 0.21 -22.13 -12.70
C VAL A 52 0.04 -20.71 -13.21
N PRO A 53 -1.16 -20.19 -13.54
CA PRO A 53 -1.30 -18.81 -14.01
C PRO A 53 -0.88 -17.78 -12.95
N VAL A 54 -1.14 -18.06 -11.67
CA VAL A 54 -0.75 -17.17 -10.56
C VAL A 54 0.76 -17.16 -10.38
N ALA A 55 1.39 -18.34 -10.38
CA ALA A 55 2.84 -18.46 -10.28
C ALA A 55 3.55 -17.82 -11.49
N PHE A 56 3.07 -18.09 -12.70
CA PHE A 56 3.61 -17.48 -13.91
C PHE A 56 3.50 -15.96 -13.91
N GLY A 57 2.35 -15.42 -13.50
CA GLY A 57 2.16 -13.97 -13.33
C GLY A 57 3.15 -13.37 -12.32
N GLY A 58 3.39 -14.05 -11.20
CA GLY A 58 4.38 -13.64 -10.21
C GLY A 58 5.82 -13.65 -10.75
N CYS A 59 6.21 -14.71 -11.43
CA CYS A 59 7.54 -14.82 -12.07
C CYS A 59 7.76 -13.73 -13.13
N LEU A 60 6.75 -13.47 -13.95
CA LEU A 60 6.84 -12.43 -14.98
C LEU A 60 6.93 -11.03 -14.37
N THR A 61 6.18 -10.76 -13.31
CA THR A 61 6.27 -9.50 -12.58
C THR A 61 7.66 -9.32 -11.95
N ALA A 62 8.22 -10.37 -11.34
CA ALA A 62 9.58 -10.34 -10.79
C ALA A 62 10.63 -10.09 -11.87
N ALA A 63 10.50 -10.73 -13.04
CA ALA A 63 11.41 -10.50 -14.16
C ALA A 63 11.36 -9.05 -14.67
N LEU A 64 10.16 -8.48 -14.81
CA LEU A 64 9.98 -7.08 -15.22
C LEU A 64 10.50 -6.09 -14.17
N SER A 65 10.32 -6.39 -12.87
CA SER A 65 10.91 -5.59 -11.79
C SER A 65 12.44 -5.60 -11.88
N THR A 66 13.05 -6.76 -12.00
CA THR A 66 14.51 -6.90 -12.15
C THR A 66 15.03 -6.15 -13.40
N ALA A 67 14.30 -6.25 -14.52
CA ALA A 67 14.62 -5.52 -15.72
C ALA A 67 14.56 -4.00 -15.50
N ASN A 68 13.50 -3.50 -14.84
CA ASN A 68 13.37 -2.10 -14.48
C ASN A 68 14.57 -1.60 -13.64
N ASP A 69 14.93 -2.34 -12.59
CA ASP A 69 15.99 -1.97 -11.65
C ASP A 69 17.38 -2.00 -12.32
N THR A 70 17.56 -2.85 -13.33
CA THR A 70 18.78 -2.91 -14.14
C THR A 70 18.82 -1.79 -15.16
N LEU A 71 17.70 -1.44 -15.77
CA LEU A 71 17.63 -0.41 -16.82
C LEU A 71 17.84 1.00 -16.28
N ILE A 72 17.41 1.30 -15.04
CA ILE A 72 17.57 2.63 -14.45
C ILE A 72 19.04 3.09 -14.42
N PRO A 73 20.00 2.37 -13.81
CA PRO A 73 21.40 2.79 -13.83
C PRO A 73 22.01 2.78 -15.22
N MET A 74 21.59 1.88 -16.12
CA MET A 74 22.07 1.85 -17.50
C MET A 74 21.66 3.12 -18.27
N THR A 75 20.42 3.54 -18.15
CA THR A 75 19.90 4.74 -18.82
C THR A 75 20.42 6.04 -18.21
N LEU A 76 20.68 6.07 -16.88
CA LEU A 76 21.34 7.20 -16.23
C LEU A 76 22.76 7.43 -16.78
N ARG A 77 23.48 6.36 -17.09
CA ARG A 77 24.79 6.47 -17.76
C ARG A 77 24.71 7.11 -19.15
N GLN A 78 23.62 6.86 -19.89
CA GLN A 78 23.40 7.47 -21.22
C GLN A 78 23.13 8.98 -21.12
N PHE A 79 22.60 9.45 -20.01
CA PHE A 79 22.40 10.88 -19.77
C PHE A 79 23.70 11.67 -19.58
N GLY A 80 24.85 10.98 -19.47
CA GLY A 80 26.17 11.59 -19.33
C GLY A 80 26.76 11.48 -17.92
N ASP A 81 26.11 10.72 -17.04
CA ASP A 81 26.65 10.40 -15.73
C ASP A 81 27.76 9.36 -15.78
N SER A 82 28.78 9.53 -14.95
CA SER A 82 29.77 8.47 -14.75
C SER A 82 29.07 7.24 -14.12
N THR A 83 29.60 6.04 -14.40
CA THR A 83 29.03 4.79 -13.82
C THR A 83 28.90 4.87 -12.30
N SER A 84 29.89 5.45 -11.62
CA SER A 84 29.87 5.64 -10.17
C SER A 84 28.73 6.55 -9.71
N ARG A 85 28.51 7.67 -10.40
CA ARG A 85 27.44 8.63 -10.08
C ARG A 85 26.04 8.03 -10.35
N ALA A 86 25.86 7.33 -11.47
CA ALA A 86 24.60 6.66 -11.79
C ALA A 86 24.22 5.61 -10.72
N LEU A 87 25.20 4.79 -10.31
CA LEU A 87 25.00 3.80 -9.25
C LEU A 87 24.76 4.45 -7.89
N GLN A 88 25.43 5.55 -7.59
CA GLN A 88 25.19 6.28 -6.33
C GLN A 88 23.78 6.88 -6.29
N GLN A 89 23.33 7.50 -7.37
CA GLN A 89 21.96 8.05 -7.46
C GLN A 89 20.91 6.95 -7.31
N PHE A 90 21.08 5.84 -8.02
CA PHE A 90 20.20 4.69 -7.93
C PHE A 90 20.21 4.06 -6.52
N GLY A 91 21.40 3.88 -5.95
CA GLY A 91 21.55 3.34 -4.59
C GLY A 91 20.93 4.25 -3.53
N THR A 92 21.05 5.57 -3.65
CA THR A 92 20.35 6.53 -2.78
C THR A 92 18.84 6.44 -2.94
N PHE A 93 18.37 6.30 -4.18
CA PHE A 93 16.95 6.17 -4.48
C PHE A 93 16.36 4.88 -3.88
N GLU A 94 16.93 3.72 -4.19
CA GLU A 94 16.43 2.42 -3.71
C GLU A 94 16.74 2.16 -2.24
N GLY A 95 17.91 2.58 -1.75
CA GLY A 95 18.36 2.28 -0.38
C GLY A 95 17.83 3.25 0.67
N ILE A 96 17.46 4.48 0.31
CA ILE A 96 17.02 5.50 1.28
C ILE A 96 15.62 6.02 0.94
N VAL A 97 15.43 6.50 -0.29
CA VAL A 97 14.18 7.21 -0.65
C VAL A 97 12.99 6.26 -0.63
N ILE A 98 13.09 5.14 -1.33
CA ILE A 98 12.00 4.15 -1.40
C ILE A 98 11.62 3.62 -0.01
N PRO A 99 12.56 3.15 0.84
CA PRO A 99 12.23 2.74 2.21
C PRO A 99 11.52 3.83 3.03
N VAL A 100 11.96 5.07 2.93
CA VAL A 100 11.31 6.20 3.66
C VAL A 100 9.87 6.40 3.20
N LEU A 101 9.60 6.35 1.89
CA LEU A 101 8.24 6.49 1.37
C LEU A 101 7.33 5.31 1.76
N PHE A 102 7.90 4.09 1.81
CA PHE A 102 7.13 2.88 2.08
C PHE A 102 7.02 2.53 3.58
N PHE A 103 7.90 3.03 4.44
CA PHE A 103 7.88 2.69 5.86
C PHE A 103 6.51 2.89 6.53
N PRO A 104 5.82 4.04 6.38
CA PRO A 104 4.51 4.22 6.99
C PRO A 104 3.43 3.31 6.39
N SER A 105 3.61 2.81 5.16
CA SER A 105 2.65 1.94 4.50
C SER A 105 2.57 0.53 5.10
N THR A 106 3.50 0.15 5.97
CA THR A 106 3.47 -1.13 6.70
C THR A 106 2.17 -1.34 7.48
N ILE A 107 1.57 -0.26 7.98
CA ILE A 107 0.26 -0.28 8.63
C ILE A 107 -0.83 -0.71 7.63
N LEU A 108 -0.77 -0.20 6.40
CA LEU A 108 -1.72 -0.55 5.34
C LEU A 108 -1.50 -1.97 4.83
N CYS A 109 -0.26 -2.46 4.80
CA CYS A 109 0.05 -3.84 4.48
C CYS A 109 -0.56 -4.81 5.51
N ALA A 110 -0.44 -4.50 6.79
CA ALA A 110 -1.09 -5.27 7.86
C ALA A 110 -2.62 -5.25 7.73
N LEU A 111 -3.20 -4.07 7.47
CA LEU A 111 -4.63 -3.92 7.21
C LEU A 111 -5.09 -4.75 6.00
N SER A 112 -4.31 -4.76 4.93
CA SER A 112 -4.59 -5.51 3.70
C SER A 112 -4.68 -7.01 3.95
N GLY A 113 -3.84 -7.55 4.84
CA GLY A 113 -3.88 -8.95 5.25
C GLY A 113 -5.21 -9.36 5.89
N ILE A 114 -5.85 -8.46 6.64
CA ILE A 114 -7.17 -8.68 7.26
C ILE A 114 -8.30 -8.39 6.25
N LEU A 115 -8.09 -7.42 5.38
CA LEU A 115 -9.11 -6.94 4.44
C LEU A 115 -9.44 -7.98 3.36
N ILE A 116 -8.45 -8.69 2.83
CA ILE A 116 -8.64 -9.72 1.79
C ILE A 116 -9.66 -10.77 2.21
N PRO A 117 -9.50 -11.49 3.35
CA PRO A 117 -10.47 -12.50 3.76
C PRO A 117 -11.83 -11.92 4.15
N GLU A 118 -11.87 -10.71 4.71
CA GLU A 118 -13.13 -10.07 5.08
C GLU A 118 -13.98 -9.71 3.86
N VAL A 119 -13.36 -9.13 2.83
CA VAL A 119 -14.02 -8.83 1.56
C VAL A 119 -14.41 -10.11 0.84
N ALA A 120 -13.57 -11.13 0.85
CA ALA A 120 -13.87 -12.42 0.22
C ALA A 120 -15.09 -13.10 0.87
N ARG A 121 -15.20 -13.08 2.22
CA ARG A 121 -16.38 -13.61 2.95
C ARG A 121 -17.65 -12.83 2.59
N ALA A 122 -17.59 -11.50 2.60
CA ALA A 122 -18.73 -10.67 2.25
C ALA A 122 -19.17 -10.88 0.79
N ASN A 123 -18.22 -11.04 -0.12
CA ASN A 123 -18.47 -11.31 -1.55
C ASN A 123 -19.07 -12.70 -1.76
N ALA A 124 -18.53 -13.73 -1.09
CA ALA A 124 -19.05 -15.11 -1.15
C ALA A 124 -20.48 -15.23 -0.56
N ALA A 125 -20.78 -14.43 0.46
CA ALA A 125 -22.13 -14.35 1.04
C ALA A 125 -23.13 -13.54 0.18
N GLY A 126 -22.70 -13.00 -0.98
CA GLY A 126 -23.55 -12.16 -1.83
C GLY A 126 -23.90 -10.79 -1.22
N ASN A 127 -23.28 -10.41 -0.10
CA ASN A 127 -23.59 -9.17 0.61
C ASN A 127 -22.88 -7.97 -0.03
N ARG A 128 -23.44 -7.53 -1.15
CA ARG A 128 -22.90 -6.40 -1.95
C ARG A 128 -22.82 -5.10 -1.16
N GLU A 129 -23.78 -4.86 -0.25
CA GLU A 129 -23.80 -3.66 0.56
C GLU A 129 -22.63 -3.60 1.55
N ARG A 130 -22.27 -4.75 2.15
CA ARG A 130 -21.08 -4.87 3.03
C ARG A 130 -19.79 -4.64 2.25
N VAL A 131 -19.64 -5.23 1.06
CA VAL A 131 -18.49 -5.00 0.18
C VAL A 131 -18.37 -3.53 -0.18
N CYS A 132 -19.48 -2.89 -0.56
CA CYS A 132 -19.53 -1.45 -0.90
C CYS A 132 -19.08 -0.59 0.29
N ARG A 133 -19.65 -0.79 1.49
CA ARG A 133 -19.30 -0.03 2.71
C ARG A 133 -17.83 -0.23 3.12
N LEU A 134 -17.33 -1.48 3.07
CA LEU A 134 -15.93 -1.77 3.38
C LEU A 134 -15.00 -1.04 2.41
N THR A 135 -15.27 -1.14 1.12
CA THR A 135 -14.46 -0.53 0.06
C THR A 135 -14.43 1.01 0.21
N GLU A 136 -15.59 1.65 0.38
CA GLU A 136 -15.67 3.10 0.58
C GLU A 136 -14.90 3.57 1.80
N ARG A 137 -15.10 2.88 2.93
CA ARG A 137 -14.48 3.26 4.21
C ARG A 137 -12.96 3.09 4.19
N VAL A 138 -12.48 2.00 3.60
CA VAL A 138 -11.04 1.71 3.57
C VAL A 138 -10.32 2.65 2.62
N ILE A 139 -10.88 2.97 1.45
CA ILE A 139 -10.33 3.97 0.53
C ILE A 139 -10.28 5.35 1.21
N GLU A 140 -11.35 5.76 1.90
CA GLU A 140 -11.40 7.04 2.62
C GLU A 140 -10.29 7.12 3.69
N LEU A 141 -10.16 6.09 4.54
CA LEU A 141 -9.13 6.04 5.58
C LEU A 141 -7.71 6.04 4.99
N THR A 142 -7.50 5.31 3.91
CA THR A 142 -6.20 5.26 3.22
C THR A 142 -5.81 6.63 2.66
N LEU A 143 -6.72 7.32 1.98
CA LEU A 143 -6.44 8.66 1.45
C LEU A 143 -6.15 9.67 2.55
N ILE A 144 -6.88 9.60 3.66
CA ILE A 144 -6.66 10.43 4.83
C ILE A 144 -5.24 10.23 5.36
N PHE A 145 -4.84 8.98 5.59
CA PHE A 145 -3.51 8.64 6.08
C PHE A 145 -2.41 9.02 5.08
N ALA A 146 -2.63 8.71 3.80
CA ALA A 146 -1.66 8.95 2.74
C ALA A 146 -1.39 10.44 2.48
N VAL A 147 -2.43 11.28 2.49
CA VAL A 147 -2.27 12.74 2.33
C VAL A 147 -1.51 13.34 3.51
N LEU A 148 -1.78 12.87 4.73
CA LEU A 148 -1.04 13.29 5.92
C LEU A 148 0.45 12.96 5.79
N ILE A 149 0.80 11.71 5.47
CA ILE A 149 2.19 11.29 5.30
C ILE A 149 2.86 12.05 4.14
N SER A 150 2.18 12.22 3.02
CA SER A 150 2.67 13.01 1.89
C SER A 150 3.04 14.43 2.31
N ALA A 151 2.19 15.10 3.09
CA ALA A 151 2.43 16.45 3.58
C ALA A 151 3.63 16.50 4.56
N VAL A 152 3.78 15.50 5.43
CA VAL A 152 4.96 15.37 6.32
C VAL A 152 6.24 15.23 5.50
N LEU A 153 6.25 14.37 4.49
CA LEU A 153 7.40 14.14 3.63
C LEU A 153 7.74 15.37 2.76
N LEU A 154 6.73 16.10 2.31
CA LEU A 154 6.93 17.38 1.60
C LEU A 154 7.63 18.41 2.48
N LYS A 155 7.21 18.54 3.73
CA LYS A 155 7.78 19.53 4.65
C LYS A 155 9.14 19.12 5.17
N TYR A 156 9.26 17.89 5.68
CA TYR A 156 10.44 17.40 6.38
C TYR A 156 11.35 16.48 5.58
N GLY A 157 11.04 16.19 4.33
CA GLY A 157 11.84 15.28 3.48
C GLY A 157 13.31 15.66 3.39
N GLY A 158 13.63 16.98 3.43
CA GLY A 158 15.01 17.44 3.47
C GLY A 158 15.75 17.10 4.75
N VAL A 159 15.08 17.21 5.90
CA VAL A 159 15.66 16.85 7.22
C VAL A 159 15.82 15.35 7.33
N ILE A 160 14.77 14.60 6.94
CA ILE A 160 14.80 13.13 6.94
C ILE A 160 15.93 12.61 6.07
N GLY A 161 16.12 13.14 4.85
CA GLY A 161 17.19 12.74 3.97
C GLY A 161 18.58 12.98 4.54
N ARG A 162 18.79 14.10 5.22
CA ARG A 162 20.06 14.39 5.91
C ARG A 162 20.31 13.46 7.10
N CYS A 163 19.28 13.16 7.87
CA CYS A 163 19.38 12.25 9.03
C CYS A 163 19.68 10.79 8.63
N MET A 164 19.42 10.41 7.38
CA MET A 164 19.67 9.06 6.88
C MET A 164 20.95 8.94 6.04
N ASP A 165 21.92 9.82 6.23
CA ASP A 165 23.20 9.87 5.51
C ASP A 165 23.08 9.97 3.96
N GLY A 166 21.87 10.24 3.46
CA GLY A 166 21.61 10.38 2.02
C GLY A 166 21.92 11.76 1.45
N GLY A 167 22.36 12.69 2.28
CA GLY A 167 22.70 14.06 1.91
C GLY A 167 21.53 14.89 1.37
N GLU A 168 21.81 15.96 0.66
CA GLU A 168 20.78 16.83 0.07
C GLU A 168 20.01 16.14 -1.08
N LEU A 169 20.65 15.20 -1.78
CA LEU A 169 20.05 14.49 -2.90
C LEU A 169 18.84 13.69 -2.45
N SER A 170 18.98 12.87 -1.40
CA SER A 170 17.88 12.06 -0.85
C SER A 170 16.74 12.93 -0.35
N GLY A 171 17.04 14.03 0.34
CA GLY A 171 16.03 14.96 0.81
C GLY A 171 15.24 15.63 -0.30
N ARG A 172 15.90 15.97 -1.42
CA ARG A 172 15.24 16.50 -2.61
C ARG A 172 14.37 15.44 -3.28
N MET A 173 14.88 14.21 -3.43
CA MET A 173 14.14 13.07 -3.97
C MET A 173 12.89 12.76 -3.17
N ILE A 174 12.98 12.69 -1.83
CA ILE A 174 11.85 12.45 -0.94
C ILE A 174 10.76 13.52 -1.14
N ARG A 175 11.13 14.80 -1.19
CA ARG A 175 10.15 15.88 -1.39
C ARG A 175 9.46 15.81 -2.76
N ILE A 176 10.20 15.53 -3.82
CA ILE A 176 9.63 15.45 -5.17
C ILE A 176 8.71 14.23 -5.31
N LEU A 177 9.02 13.12 -4.65
CA LEU A 177 8.21 11.90 -4.68
C LEU A 177 7.09 11.87 -3.62
N ALA A 178 7.11 12.75 -2.63
CA ALA A 178 6.06 12.80 -1.61
C ALA A 178 4.62 12.86 -2.16
N PRO A 179 4.31 13.62 -3.25
CA PRO A 179 2.97 13.61 -3.84
C PRO A 179 2.56 12.30 -4.51
N VAL A 180 3.49 11.35 -4.76
CA VAL A 180 3.16 10.01 -5.26
C VAL A 180 2.65 9.10 -4.13
N VAL A 181 2.99 9.39 -2.87
CA VAL A 181 2.65 8.56 -1.70
C VAL A 181 1.15 8.21 -1.61
N PRO A 182 0.20 9.13 -1.85
CA PRO A 182 -1.22 8.78 -1.88
C PRO A 182 -1.56 7.69 -2.91
N PHE A 183 -0.89 7.67 -4.04
CA PHE A 183 -1.09 6.64 -5.06
C PHE A 183 -0.48 5.31 -4.64
N ILE A 184 0.74 5.29 -4.08
CA ILE A 184 1.39 4.08 -3.56
C ILE A 184 0.53 3.43 -2.47
N TYR A 185 0.02 4.22 -1.53
CA TYR A 185 -0.78 3.71 -0.42
C TYR A 185 -2.16 3.23 -0.87
N LEU A 186 -2.75 3.94 -1.83
CA LEU A 186 -4.01 3.55 -2.43
C LEU A 186 -3.86 2.23 -3.22
N GLU A 187 -2.73 2.03 -3.88
CA GLU A 187 -2.40 0.78 -4.58
C GLU A 187 -2.48 -0.43 -3.66
N ILE A 188 -1.81 -0.39 -2.48
CA ILE A 188 -1.77 -1.48 -1.51
C ILE A 188 -3.18 -1.94 -1.12
N VAL A 189 -4.05 -0.98 -0.87
CA VAL A 189 -5.40 -1.22 -0.39
C VAL A 189 -6.36 -1.64 -1.50
N LEU A 190 -6.28 -0.98 -2.67
CA LEU A 190 -7.08 -1.36 -3.84
C LEU A 190 -6.75 -2.77 -4.31
N GLU A 191 -5.48 -3.14 -4.25
CA GLU A 191 -5.02 -4.49 -4.59
C GLU A 191 -5.64 -5.54 -3.67
N ALA A 192 -5.67 -5.30 -2.35
CA ALA A 192 -6.31 -6.16 -1.39
C ALA A 192 -7.83 -6.30 -1.64
N LEU A 193 -8.51 -5.17 -1.93
CA LEU A 193 -9.93 -5.15 -2.26
C LEU A 193 -10.25 -5.97 -3.53
N ILE A 194 -9.47 -5.77 -4.59
CA ILE A 194 -9.64 -6.46 -5.88
C ILE A 194 -9.42 -7.96 -5.72
N LYS A 195 -8.38 -8.37 -4.97
CA LYS A 195 -8.12 -9.77 -4.65
C LYS A 195 -9.23 -10.38 -3.80
N GLY A 196 -9.70 -9.67 -2.78
CA GLY A 196 -10.84 -10.09 -1.96
C GLY A 196 -12.15 -10.24 -2.75
N MET A 197 -12.36 -9.43 -3.78
CA MET A 197 -13.47 -9.56 -4.72
C MET A 197 -13.29 -10.66 -5.77
N GLY A 198 -12.21 -11.45 -5.72
CA GLY A 198 -11.95 -12.56 -6.65
C GLY A 198 -11.47 -12.13 -8.03
N LYS A 199 -11.00 -10.88 -8.20
CA LYS A 199 -10.52 -10.34 -9.48
C LYS A 199 -8.99 -10.41 -9.62
N GLN A 200 -8.38 -11.53 -9.17
CA GLN A 200 -6.93 -11.69 -9.15
C GLN A 200 -6.28 -11.62 -10.54
N ASN A 201 -6.92 -12.16 -11.57
CA ASN A 201 -6.39 -12.10 -12.94
C ASN A 201 -6.26 -10.65 -13.44
N PHE A 202 -7.25 -9.80 -13.11
CA PHE A 202 -7.16 -8.38 -13.43
C PHE A 202 -5.99 -7.71 -12.69
N SER A 203 -5.82 -8.03 -11.41
CA SER A 203 -4.72 -7.53 -10.59
C SER A 203 -3.36 -7.85 -11.21
N SER A 204 -3.10 -9.11 -11.55
CA SER A 204 -1.85 -9.54 -12.18
C SER A 204 -1.61 -8.85 -13.53
N LEU A 205 -2.64 -8.76 -14.36
CA LEU A 205 -2.53 -8.11 -15.68
C LEU A 205 -2.26 -6.60 -15.56
N ASN A 206 -2.89 -5.95 -14.58
CA ASN A 206 -2.67 -4.52 -14.33
C ASN A 206 -1.24 -4.24 -13.86
N TYR A 207 -0.67 -5.10 -12.99
CA TYR A 207 0.74 -5.01 -12.61
C TYR A 207 1.69 -5.16 -13.80
N LEU A 208 1.42 -6.13 -14.68
CA LEU A 208 2.23 -6.30 -15.88
C LEU A 208 2.19 -5.04 -16.77
N ALA A 209 0.99 -4.50 -17.01
CA ALA A 209 0.82 -3.28 -17.81
C ALA A 209 1.53 -2.08 -17.16
N GLU A 210 1.47 -1.96 -15.84
CA GLU A 210 2.14 -0.91 -15.08
C GLU A 210 3.67 -0.98 -15.20
N TYR A 211 4.26 -2.19 -15.11
CA TYR A 211 5.70 -2.37 -15.30
C TYR A 211 6.13 -2.10 -16.73
N VAL A 212 5.35 -2.53 -17.72
CA VAL A 212 5.64 -2.21 -19.13
C VAL A 212 5.66 -0.69 -19.36
N ILE A 213 4.65 0.02 -18.86
CA ILE A 213 4.61 1.49 -18.94
C ILE A 213 5.81 2.11 -18.23
N ARG A 214 6.14 1.63 -17.02
CA ARG A 214 7.29 2.12 -16.26
C ARG A 214 8.58 1.96 -17.03
N ILE A 215 8.83 0.79 -17.60
CA ILE A 215 10.02 0.52 -18.43
C ILE A 215 10.06 1.42 -19.66
N CYS A 216 8.95 1.60 -20.38
CA CYS A 216 8.89 2.50 -21.52
C CYS A 216 9.26 3.95 -21.12
N VAL A 217 8.71 4.44 -20.01
CA VAL A 217 9.02 5.79 -19.52
C VAL A 217 10.47 5.90 -19.04
N VAL A 218 11.01 4.87 -18.39
CA VAL A 218 12.44 4.81 -18.00
C VAL A 218 13.34 4.95 -19.22
N LEU A 219 13.09 4.16 -20.28
CA LEU A 219 13.90 4.17 -21.50
C LEU A 219 13.84 5.50 -22.27
N ILE A 220 12.71 6.20 -22.21
CA ILE A 220 12.52 7.46 -22.94
C ILE A 220 12.94 8.66 -22.09
N CYS A 221 12.49 8.72 -20.83
CA CYS A 221 12.64 9.94 -20.03
C CYS A 221 13.99 10.03 -19.29
N ILE A 222 14.61 8.91 -18.90
CA ILE A 222 15.89 8.99 -18.19
C ILE A 222 17.02 9.50 -19.07
N PRO A 223 17.20 9.07 -20.33
CA PRO A 223 18.22 9.63 -21.21
C PRO A 223 18.02 11.13 -21.50
N LEU A 224 16.78 11.64 -21.42
CA LEU A 224 16.46 13.04 -21.70
C LEU A 224 16.56 13.94 -20.46
N PHE A 225 16.12 13.44 -19.31
CA PHE A 225 15.92 14.23 -18.08
C PHE A 225 16.71 13.71 -16.87
N GLY A 226 17.54 12.67 -17.07
CA GLY A 226 18.33 12.06 -16.00
C GLY A 226 17.45 11.57 -14.87
N PHE A 227 17.81 11.94 -13.63
CA PHE A 227 17.08 11.54 -12.43
C PHE A 227 15.56 11.88 -12.47
N TYR A 228 15.17 13.02 -13.05
CA TYR A 228 13.76 13.38 -13.17
C TYR A 228 12.96 12.39 -14.04
N GLY A 229 13.63 11.64 -14.93
CA GLY A 229 13.03 10.54 -15.67
C GLY A 229 12.58 9.40 -14.76
N ILE A 230 13.31 9.09 -13.67
CA ILE A 230 12.89 8.12 -12.65
C ILE A 230 11.61 8.61 -11.97
N VAL A 231 11.59 9.88 -11.56
CA VAL A 231 10.41 10.50 -10.96
C VAL A 231 9.21 10.39 -11.90
N ALA A 232 9.37 10.77 -13.17
CA ALA A 232 8.32 10.69 -14.18
C ALA A 232 7.78 9.26 -14.35
N SER A 233 8.66 8.24 -14.33
CA SER A 233 8.25 6.83 -14.45
C SER A 233 7.39 6.38 -13.27
N TYR A 234 7.75 6.78 -12.05
CA TYR A 234 6.95 6.49 -10.84
C TYR A 234 5.59 7.18 -10.87
N TYR A 235 5.52 8.46 -11.24
CA TYR A 235 4.24 9.17 -11.37
C TYR A 235 3.34 8.51 -12.42
N THR A 236 3.86 8.30 -13.61
CA THR A 236 3.06 7.76 -14.74
C THR A 236 2.54 6.36 -14.44
N SER A 237 3.42 5.46 -13.96
CA SER A 237 3.02 4.08 -13.67
C SER A 237 2.01 4.02 -12.51
N ASN A 238 2.24 4.75 -11.43
CA ASN A 238 1.33 4.76 -10.28
C ASN A 238 -0.03 5.37 -10.62
N VAL A 239 -0.07 6.49 -11.36
CA VAL A 239 -1.34 7.09 -11.79
C VAL A 239 -2.11 6.13 -12.69
N PHE A 240 -1.46 5.55 -13.70
CA PHE A 240 -2.09 4.56 -14.59
C PHE A 240 -2.64 3.35 -13.83
N GLY A 241 -1.81 2.70 -13.02
CA GLY A 241 -2.18 1.51 -12.26
C GLY A 241 -3.33 1.76 -11.30
N ASN A 242 -3.28 2.88 -10.56
CA ASN A 242 -4.34 3.22 -9.62
C ASN A 242 -5.65 3.65 -10.28
N CYS A 243 -5.59 4.36 -11.41
CA CYS A 243 -6.81 4.67 -12.18
C CYS A 243 -7.54 3.39 -12.61
N ASN A 244 -6.82 2.40 -13.09
CA ASN A 244 -7.40 1.12 -13.49
C ASN A 244 -7.93 0.33 -12.28
N ARG A 245 -7.15 0.23 -11.19
CA ARG A 245 -7.58 -0.43 -9.94
C ARG A 245 -8.82 0.23 -9.37
N LEU A 246 -8.86 1.56 -9.33
CA LEU A 246 -10.00 2.31 -8.81
C LEU A 246 -11.25 2.10 -9.68
N ARG A 247 -11.11 2.15 -11.00
CA ARG A 247 -12.22 1.83 -11.93
C ARG A 247 -12.77 0.42 -11.69
N MET A 248 -11.88 -0.58 -11.53
CA MET A 248 -12.28 -1.96 -11.26
C MET A 248 -12.98 -2.09 -9.91
N ALA A 249 -12.44 -1.50 -8.83
CA ALA A 249 -13.04 -1.52 -7.51
C ALA A 249 -14.43 -0.85 -7.50
N VAL A 250 -14.56 0.32 -8.11
CA VAL A 250 -15.83 1.05 -8.25
C VAL A 250 -16.87 0.22 -9.01
N LYS A 251 -16.48 -0.35 -10.16
CA LYS A 251 -17.38 -1.16 -10.98
C LYS A 251 -17.83 -2.44 -10.25
N THR A 252 -16.91 -3.13 -9.59
CA THR A 252 -17.20 -4.42 -8.94
C THR A 252 -18.01 -4.23 -7.65
N ALA A 253 -17.68 -3.21 -6.84
CA ALA A 253 -18.39 -2.90 -5.61
C ALA A 253 -19.66 -2.05 -5.83
N ASN A 254 -19.97 -1.64 -7.09
CA ASN A 254 -21.09 -0.77 -7.46
C ASN A 254 -21.13 0.54 -6.66
N LEU A 255 -19.97 1.17 -6.51
CA LEU A 255 -19.80 2.39 -5.71
C LEU A 255 -20.30 3.63 -6.48
N ARG A 256 -21.07 4.47 -5.80
CA ARG A 256 -21.42 5.81 -6.28
C ARG A 256 -20.50 6.84 -5.64
N PHE A 257 -19.29 6.99 -6.17
CA PHE A 257 -18.31 7.94 -5.64
C PHE A 257 -18.67 9.39 -5.95
N ARG A 258 -18.63 10.20 -4.90
CA ARG A 258 -18.51 11.66 -5.00
C ARG A 258 -17.03 12.04 -4.79
N PHE A 259 -16.23 11.95 -5.84
CA PHE A 259 -14.77 12.20 -5.80
C PHE A 259 -14.39 13.49 -5.08
N GLY A 260 -15.11 14.59 -5.29
CA GLY A 260 -14.83 15.86 -4.63
C GLY A 260 -14.96 15.82 -3.10
N LYS A 261 -15.87 14.99 -2.57
CA LYS A 261 -15.99 14.83 -1.11
C LYS A 261 -14.96 13.86 -0.53
N LEU A 262 -14.52 12.89 -1.32
CA LEU A 262 -13.56 11.87 -0.91
C LEU A 262 -12.15 12.44 -0.80
N ILE A 263 -11.73 13.26 -1.76
CA ILE A 263 -10.39 13.86 -1.82
C ILE A 263 -10.37 15.23 -1.13
N GLY A 264 -11.39 16.06 -1.35
CA GLY A 264 -11.42 17.43 -0.86
C GLY A 264 -11.39 17.53 0.68
N LYS A 265 -12.10 16.64 1.39
CA LYS A 265 -12.12 16.66 2.85
C LYS A 265 -10.76 16.32 3.49
N PRO A 266 -10.06 15.22 3.09
CA PRO A 266 -8.73 14.93 3.60
C PRO A 266 -7.71 16.03 3.30
N VAL A 267 -7.71 16.54 2.09
CA VAL A 267 -6.79 17.61 1.67
C VAL A 267 -7.04 18.89 2.49
N PHE A 268 -8.29 19.28 2.67
CA PHE A 268 -8.63 20.44 3.50
C PHE A 268 -8.23 20.24 4.97
N ALA A 269 -8.54 19.07 5.54
CA ALA A 269 -8.21 18.74 6.92
C ALA A 269 -6.70 18.74 7.16
N VAL A 270 -5.91 18.16 6.24
CA VAL A 270 -4.44 18.18 6.33
C VAL A 270 -3.91 19.59 6.14
N GLY A 271 -4.40 20.33 5.14
CA GLY A 271 -3.98 21.71 4.91
C GLY A 271 -4.20 22.60 6.15
N PHE A 272 -5.38 22.50 6.77
CA PHE A 272 -5.69 23.21 7.99
C PHE A 272 -4.81 22.78 9.18
N ALA A 273 -4.66 21.46 9.40
CA ALA A 273 -3.83 20.94 10.49
C ALA A 273 -2.35 21.36 10.32
N PHE A 274 -1.83 21.35 9.10
CA PHE A 274 -0.46 21.78 8.81
C PHE A 274 -0.27 23.28 8.97
N ALA A 275 -1.22 24.10 8.51
CA ALA A 275 -1.18 25.54 8.70
C ALA A 275 -1.18 25.89 10.20
N ALA A 276 -2.07 25.27 10.98
CA ALA A 276 -2.13 25.49 12.42
C ALA A 276 -0.88 24.96 13.16
N ALA A 277 -0.36 23.78 12.79
CA ALA A 277 0.84 23.22 13.42
C ALA A 277 2.12 23.97 13.04
N SER A 278 2.14 24.76 11.97
CA SER A 278 3.29 25.60 11.59
C SER A 278 3.36 26.93 12.34
N LEU A 279 2.31 27.31 13.09
CA LEU A 279 2.31 28.54 13.90
C LEU A 279 3.44 28.59 14.95
N PRO A 280 3.70 27.54 15.77
CA PRO A 280 4.81 27.54 16.71
C PRO A 280 6.18 27.71 16.07
N GLU A 281 6.38 27.16 14.85
CA GLU A 281 7.64 27.27 14.11
C GLU A 281 7.88 28.71 13.59
N HIS A 282 6.82 29.46 13.39
CA HIS A 282 6.93 30.88 13.01
C HIS A 282 7.47 31.73 14.16
N PHE A 283 7.10 31.38 15.39
CA PHE A 283 7.58 32.09 16.60
C PHE A 283 8.96 31.59 17.08
N CYS A 284 9.32 30.35 16.81
CA CYS A 284 10.58 29.73 17.20
C CYS A 284 11.23 28.98 16.00
N PRO A 285 11.96 29.70 15.10
CA PRO A 285 12.56 29.08 13.89
C PRO A 285 13.53 27.94 14.18
N GLN A 286 14.17 27.95 15.37
CA GLN A 286 15.09 26.90 15.79
C GLN A 286 14.42 25.51 15.94
N LEU A 287 13.12 25.45 16.20
CA LEU A 287 12.37 24.20 16.27
C LEU A 287 12.29 23.46 14.92
N ARG A 288 12.41 24.17 13.82
CA ARG A 288 12.21 23.61 12.47
C ARG A 288 13.24 22.54 12.10
N GLU A 289 14.45 22.61 12.64
CA GLU A 289 15.56 21.71 12.28
C GLU A 289 15.91 20.71 13.39
N THR A 290 15.30 20.82 14.55
CA THR A 290 15.56 19.92 15.67
C THR A 290 14.62 18.71 15.64
N PRO A 291 15.10 17.51 16.01
CA PRO A 291 14.24 16.31 16.11
C PRO A 291 13.05 16.50 17.06
N LEU A 292 13.26 17.26 18.14
CA LEU A 292 12.21 17.60 19.11
C LEU A 292 11.12 18.48 18.48
N GLY A 293 11.50 19.47 17.68
CA GLY A 293 10.55 20.34 16.98
C GLY A 293 9.72 19.57 15.96
N ILE A 294 10.32 18.64 15.24
CA ILE A 294 9.61 17.74 14.32
C ILE A 294 8.60 16.87 15.08
N ALA A 295 8.98 16.31 16.22
CA ALA A 295 8.09 15.50 17.05
C ALA A 295 6.91 16.32 17.60
N VAL A 296 7.16 17.53 18.08
CA VAL A 296 6.11 18.46 18.54
C VAL A 296 5.17 18.84 17.41
N PHE A 297 5.70 19.20 16.24
CA PHE A 297 4.89 19.49 15.07
C PHE A 297 4.00 18.32 14.68
N LEU A 298 4.57 17.11 14.59
CA LEU A 298 3.82 15.90 14.26
C LEU A 298 2.74 15.61 15.30
N GLY A 299 3.03 15.79 16.60
CA GLY A 299 2.06 15.62 17.68
C GLY A 299 0.88 16.58 17.54
N ILE A 300 1.14 17.86 17.29
CA ILE A 300 0.11 18.87 17.08
C ILE A 300 -0.68 18.61 15.80
N ALA A 301 0.01 18.32 14.68
CA ALA A 301 -0.62 18.04 13.40
C ALA A 301 -1.53 16.81 13.46
N LEU A 302 -1.10 15.72 14.10
CA LEU A 302 -1.89 14.51 14.30
C LEU A 302 -3.10 14.75 15.19
N SER A 303 -2.94 15.49 16.28
CA SER A 303 -4.02 15.82 17.21
C SER A 303 -5.09 16.69 16.56
N LEU A 304 -4.68 17.76 15.88
CA LEU A 304 -5.59 18.64 15.13
C LEU A 304 -6.27 17.91 13.99
N TYR A 305 -5.51 17.09 13.27
CA TYR A 305 -6.06 16.28 12.20
C TYR A 305 -7.12 15.30 12.69
N GLY A 306 -6.86 14.59 13.80
CA GLY A 306 -7.82 13.69 14.45
C GLY A 306 -9.07 14.44 14.93
N LEU A 307 -8.92 15.65 15.47
CA LEU A 307 -10.04 16.49 15.90
C LEU A 307 -10.90 16.95 14.71
N VAL A 308 -10.28 17.52 13.67
CA VAL A 308 -10.99 17.94 12.45
C VAL A 308 -11.70 16.77 11.81
N PHE A 309 -11.05 15.59 11.76
CA PHE A 309 -11.66 14.40 11.21
C PHE A 309 -12.88 13.91 12.02
N ARG A 310 -12.82 13.96 13.36
CA ARG A 310 -13.97 13.65 14.23
C ARG A 310 -15.14 14.59 13.95
N LEU A 311 -14.91 15.89 13.88
CA LEU A 311 -15.92 16.90 13.61
C LEU A 311 -16.58 16.72 12.22
N LEU A 312 -15.78 16.41 11.19
CA LEU A 312 -16.28 16.14 9.85
C LEU A 312 -17.08 14.83 9.76
N ARG A 313 -16.78 13.86 10.61
CA ARG A 313 -17.50 12.58 10.73
C ARG A 313 -18.81 12.74 11.46
N GLU A 314 -18.84 13.43 12.59
CA GLU A 314 -20.07 13.70 13.34
C GLU A 314 -21.13 14.40 12.50
N ARG A 315 -20.74 15.38 11.67
CA ARG A 315 -21.65 16.00 10.71
C ARG A 315 -22.22 15.01 9.68
N ARG A 316 -21.49 13.94 9.36
CA ARG A 316 -21.95 12.89 8.42
C ARG A 316 -23.02 11.99 9.03
N ASP A 317 -22.86 11.66 10.32
CA ASP A 317 -23.80 10.79 11.05
C ASP A 317 -25.11 11.54 11.35
N ILE A 318 -25.05 12.82 11.67
CA ILE A 318 -26.21 13.69 11.85
C ILE A 318 -27.02 13.83 10.54
N THR A 319 -26.35 13.97 9.39
CA THR A 319 -27.02 14.09 8.09
C THR A 319 -27.57 12.78 7.55
N ARG A 320 -27.16 11.61 8.11
CA ARG A 320 -27.69 10.27 7.77
C ARG A 320 -28.77 9.78 8.73
N GLY A 321 -29.16 10.58 9.74
CA GLY A 321 -30.23 10.25 10.68
C GLY A 321 -29.94 9.08 11.62
N VAL A 322 -28.66 8.69 11.77
CA VAL A 322 -28.25 7.64 12.71
C VAL A 322 -27.94 8.31 14.05
N PRO A 323 -28.67 8.06 15.14
CA PRO A 323 -28.37 8.64 16.44
C PRO A 323 -27.01 8.11 16.94
N VAL A 324 -26.09 9.03 17.21
CA VAL A 324 -24.71 8.77 17.68
C VAL A 324 -24.69 7.90 18.96
N ARG A 325 -25.75 7.87 19.73
CA ARG A 325 -25.90 7.04 20.94
C ARG A 325 -26.03 5.54 20.68
N ALA A 326 -26.49 5.11 19.49
CA ALA A 326 -26.67 3.69 19.18
C ALA A 326 -25.35 2.94 18.97
N VAL A 327 -24.29 3.62 18.50
CA VAL A 327 -22.99 2.99 18.25
C VAL A 327 -22.17 2.85 19.55
N SER A 328 -22.33 3.79 20.48
CA SER A 328 -21.67 3.73 21.80
C SER A 328 -22.33 2.70 22.72
N ALA A 329 -23.65 2.52 22.62
CA ALA A 329 -24.39 1.53 23.40
C ALA A 329 -24.13 0.09 22.92
N ALA A 330 -23.94 -0.12 21.61
CA ALA A 330 -23.61 -1.44 21.05
C ALA A 330 -22.16 -1.90 21.37
N CYS A 331 -21.26 -0.96 21.69
CA CYS A 331 -19.92 -1.30 22.20
C CYS A 331 -19.88 -1.45 23.73
N ALA A 332 -20.90 -0.93 24.46
CA ALA A 332 -20.95 -0.98 25.91
C ALA A 332 -21.84 -2.12 26.44
N SER A 333 -22.83 -2.58 25.68
CA SER A 333 -23.52 -3.83 25.94
C SER A 333 -22.69 -4.96 25.34
N GLY A 334 -21.89 -5.61 26.18
CA GLY A 334 -21.17 -6.83 25.82
C GLY A 334 -22.17 -7.99 25.58
N ASP A 335 -23.04 -7.83 24.57
CA ASP A 335 -23.75 -8.95 23.99
C ASP A 335 -22.76 -9.73 23.13
N ASP A 336 -22.06 -10.63 23.84
CA ASP A 336 -21.39 -11.79 23.30
C ASP A 336 -22.41 -12.68 22.58
N GLY A 337 -22.96 -12.18 21.49
CA GLY A 337 -23.69 -12.98 20.52
C GLY A 337 -22.70 -13.88 19.78
N CYS A 338 -22.04 -14.77 20.50
CA CYS A 338 -21.48 -15.99 19.95
C CYS A 338 -22.60 -16.75 19.24
N VAL A 339 -22.75 -16.51 17.94
CA VAL A 339 -23.57 -17.39 17.11
C VAL A 339 -22.77 -18.70 17.01
N PRO A 340 -23.28 -19.80 17.63
CA PRO A 340 -22.61 -21.09 17.47
C PRO A 340 -22.67 -21.48 15.99
N PHE A 341 -21.54 -21.93 15.48
CA PHE A 341 -21.38 -22.49 14.14
C PHE A 341 -22.30 -23.74 14.03
N HIS A 342 -23.55 -23.55 13.66
CA HIS A 342 -24.40 -24.63 13.20
C HIS A 342 -24.15 -24.85 11.72
N PHE A 343 -23.33 -25.84 11.43
CA PHE A 343 -23.25 -26.48 10.13
C PHE A 343 -24.63 -27.10 9.82
N ARG A 344 -25.51 -26.36 9.12
CA ARG A 344 -26.74 -26.93 8.58
C ARG A 344 -26.36 -27.91 7.47
N ARG A 345 -26.42 -29.20 7.79
CA ARG A 345 -26.45 -30.28 6.79
C ARG A 345 -27.63 -29.99 5.84
N VAL A 346 -27.31 -29.69 4.61
CA VAL A 346 -28.29 -29.75 3.53
C VAL A 346 -28.45 -31.24 3.23
N HIS A 347 -29.52 -31.81 3.73
CA HIS A 347 -30.02 -33.11 3.32
C HIS A 347 -30.48 -32.99 1.87
N GLY A 348 -29.91 -33.80 1.01
CA GLY A 348 -30.44 -34.07 -0.31
C GLY A 348 -31.84 -34.65 -0.19
N ARG A 349 -32.77 -34.11 -0.97
CA ARG A 349 -33.95 -34.84 -1.41
C ARG A 349 -33.85 -35.14 -2.84
N ASP A 350 -33.95 -36.44 -3.10
CA ASP A 350 -34.21 -37.08 -4.36
C ASP A 350 -35.35 -36.41 -5.12
N CYS A 351 -35.20 -36.26 -6.41
CA CYS A 351 -36.34 -36.23 -7.33
C CYS A 351 -35.95 -37.02 -8.55
N GLY A 352 -36.82 -37.95 -8.88
CA GLY A 352 -36.75 -38.91 -9.92
C GLY A 352 -36.61 -38.45 -11.35
#